data_f657c375ce83175e4eefb804b71a3b9e
#
_entry.id   f657c375ce83175e4eefb804b71a3b9e
#
_cell.length_a   1.000
_cell.length_b   1.000
_cell.length_c   1.000
_cell.angle_alpha   90.00
_cell.angle_beta   90.00
_cell.angle_gamma   90.00
#
_symmetry.space_group_name_H-M   'P 1'
#
loop_
_entity.id
_entity.type
_entity.pdbx_description
1 polymer ?
#
loop_
_entity_poly.entity_id
_entity_poly.type
_entity_poly.pdbx_seq_one_letter_code
_entity_poly.pdbx_strand_id
1 'polypeptide(L)'
;MRLPLFVLGLSFLLLFSACSNVDLIATDSKTIQEHLSNYKGEKAVLLNVWATSCAPCVEEFPMIVSLGNEIKDLEVVFVSADFDDQLGEVKSYLNEQKVTGVSFIKNENDQSFINGIHPEWFGSLPFTIFYGKISGKILIFWEGKESESKFREAIQRAINE
;
A
#
# COMPACT_ATOMS: atom_id res chain seq x y z
N MET A 1 -19.37 -45.61 -48.25
CA MET A 1 -19.81 -45.05 -46.95
C MET A 1 -18.60 -44.53 -46.24
N ARG A 2 -18.32 -43.22 -46.27
CA ARG A 2 -17.13 -42.58 -45.69
C ARG A 2 -17.52 -41.86 -44.41
N LEU A 3 -16.97 -42.31 -43.26
CA LEU A 3 -17.15 -41.66 -41.96
C LEU A 3 -16.26 -40.39 -41.88
N PRO A 4 -16.75 -39.23 -41.43
CA PRO A 4 -15.90 -38.10 -41.18
C PRO A 4 -15.28 -38.21 -39.77
N LEU A 5 -13.94 -38.11 -39.73
CA LEU A 5 -13.17 -37.97 -38.50
C LEU A 5 -13.44 -36.58 -37.87
N PHE A 6 -14.13 -36.54 -36.73
CA PHE A 6 -14.23 -35.34 -35.91
C PHE A 6 -12.90 -35.21 -35.13
N VAL A 7 -12.09 -34.24 -35.51
CA VAL A 7 -10.92 -33.79 -34.71
C VAL A 7 -11.45 -32.84 -33.63
N LEU A 8 -11.58 -33.35 -32.39
CA LEU A 8 -11.77 -32.50 -31.21
C LEU A 8 -10.48 -31.71 -30.93
N GLY A 9 -10.46 -30.45 -31.33
CA GLY A 9 -9.42 -29.51 -30.93
C GLY A 9 -9.58 -29.16 -29.46
N LEU A 10 -8.72 -29.76 -28.59
CA LEU A 10 -8.60 -29.40 -27.19
C LEU A 10 -7.85 -28.07 -27.08
N SER A 11 -8.62 -26.96 -26.99
CA SER A 11 -8.07 -25.62 -26.76
C SER A 11 -7.54 -25.53 -25.31
N PHE A 12 -6.22 -25.69 -25.16
CA PHE A 12 -5.54 -25.54 -23.87
C PHE A 12 -5.41 -24.04 -23.56
N LEU A 13 -6.34 -23.55 -22.74
CA LEU A 13 -6.34 -22.16 -22.24
C LEU A 13 -5.18 -22.02 -21.25
N LEU A 14 -4.04 -21.49 -21.70
CA LEU A 14 -2.93 -21.11 -20.85
C LEU A 14 -3.36 -19.90 -19.98
N LEU A 15 -3.73 -20.18 -18.74
CA LEU A 15 -3.90 -19.14 -17.71
C LEU A 15 -2.50 -18.59 -17.38
N PHE A 16 -2.14 -17.49 -18.03
CA PHE A 16 -1.00 -16.67 -17.58
C PHE A 16 -1.41 -16.02 -16.26
N SER A 17 -1.00 -16.63 -15.14
CA SER A 17 -0.94 -15.93 -13.85
C SER A 17 0.08 -14.82 -13.99
N ALA A 18 -0.37 -13.60 -14.24
CA ALA A 18 0.47 -12.42 -14.10
C ALA A 18 0.88 -12.35 -12.63
N CYS A 19 2.11 -12.71 -12.30
CA CYS A 19 2.71 -12.34 -11.02
C CYS A 19 2.83 -10.82 -11.01
N SER A 20 1.89 -10.14 -10.36
CA SER A 20 2.03 -8.72 -10.05
C SER A 20 3.11 -8.62 -8.97
N ASN A 21 4.32 -8.22 -9.37
CA ASN A 21 5.38 -7.93 -8.43
C ASN A 21 5.19 -6.49 -7.91
N VAL A 22 5.30 -6.33 -6.60
CA VAL A 22 5.40 -5.00 -5.99
C VAL A 22 6.70 -4.33 -6.41
N ASP A 23 6.66 -3.04 -6.73
CA ASP A 23 7.83 -2.20 -6.95
C ASP A 23 8.23 -1.54 -5.61
N LEU A 24 9.22 -2.14 -4.94
CA LEU A 24 9.71 -1.66 -3.64
C LEU A 24 10.95 -0.78 -3.85
N ILE A 25 10.82 0.49 -3.48
CA ILE A 25 11.83 1.54 -3.68
C ILE A 25 12.39 1.99 -2.33
N ALA A 26 13.73 1.89 -2.16
CA ALA A 26 14.42 2.45 -1.01
C ALA A 26 14.61 3.96 -1.22
N THR A 27 14.06 4.79 -0.31
CA THR A 27 14.05 6.25 -0.50
C THR A 27 13.85 7.01 0.82
N ASP A 28 13.94 8.34 0.76
CA ASP A 28 13.70 9.25 1.88
C ASP A 28 12.24 9.73 1.95
N SER A 29 11.88 10.31 3.08
CA SER A 29 10.54 10.85 3.35
C SER A 29 10.13 11.95 2.36
N LYS A 30 11.06 12.76 1.89
CA LYS A 30 10.79 13.82 0.91
C LYS A 30 10.30 13.23 -0.42
N THR A 31 11.01 12.24 -0.93
CA THR A 31 10.64 11.55 -2.18
C THR A 31 9.29 10.84 -2.05
N ILE A 32 8.99 10.26 -0.86
CA ILE A 32 7.67 9.68 -0.58
C ILE A 32 6.59 10.77 -0.69
N GLN A 33 6.77 11.92 -0.03
CA GLN A 33 5.80 13.01 -0.08
C GLN A 33 5.60 13.55 -1.52
N GLU A 34 6.66 13.65 -2.31
CA GLU A 34 6.58 14.01 -3.73
C GLU A 34 5.75 13.00 -4.52
N HIS A 35 5.94 11.69 -4.28
CA HIS A 35 5.15 10.63 -4.91
C HIS A 35 3.65 10.74 -4.55
N LEU A 36 3.32 10.94 -3.26
CA LEU A 36 1.94 11.08 -2.80
C LEU A 36 1.23 12.28 -3.45
N SER A 37 1.95 13.35 -3.72
CA SER A 37 1.40 14.56 -4.35
C SER A 37 0.85 14.34 -5.77
N ASN A 38 1.29 13.29 -6.46
CA ASN A 38 0.83 12.95 -7.81
C ASN A 38 -0.64 12.51 -7.84
N TYR A 39 -1.19 12.06 -6.72
CA TYR A 39 -2.59 11.60 -6.63
C TYR A 39 -3.58 12.74 -6.36
N LYS A 40 -3.08 13.95 -6.07
CA LYS A 40 -3.94 15.11 -5.82
C LYS A 40 -4.86 15.40 -7.01
N GLY A 41 -6.16 15.48 -6.72
CA GLY A 41 -7.21 15.70 -7.72
C GLY A 41 -7.71 14.40 -8.37
N GLU A 42 -7.05 13.26 -8.15
CA GLU A 42 -7.39 11.98 -8.75
C GLU A 42 -7.93 10.98 -7.71
N LYS A 43 -7.18 10.78 -6.61
CA LYS A 43 -7.53 9.82 -5.56
C LYS A 43 -7.24 10.39 -4.18
N ALA A 44 -7.99 9.94 -3.20
CA ALA A 44 -7.55 10.03 -1.80
C ALA A 44 -6.36 9.08 -1.58
N VAL A 45 -5.45 9.41 -0.67
CA VAL A 45 -4.31 8.55 -0.36
C VAL A 45 -4.36 8.10 1.09
N LEU A 46 -4.18 6.80 1.30
CA LEU A 46 -3.87 6.17 2.58
C LEU A 46 -2.38 5.83 2.59
N LEU A 47 -1.59 6.54 3.38
CA LEU A 47 -0.21 6.19 3.68
C LEU A 47 -0.19 5.37 4.97
N ASN A 48 0.38 4.16 4.93
CA ASN A 48 0.57 3.32 6.11
C ASN A 48 2.06 3.03 6.29
N VAL A 49 2.60 3.47 7.43
CA VAL A 49 3.97 3.16 7.84
C VAL A 49 3.95 1.96 8.77
N TRP A 50 4.72 0.93 8.43
CA TRP A 50 4.71 -0.37 9.07
C TRP A 50 6.11 -0.97 9.16
N ALA A 51 6.26 -2.12 9.81
CA ALA A 51 7.50 -2.91 9.78
C ALA A 51 7.18 -4.40 9.87
N THR A 52 8.06 -5.25 9.34
CA THR A 52 7.90 -6.72 9.35
C THR A 52 7.87 -7.29 10.77
N SER A 53 8.59 -6.67 11.70
CA SER A 53 8.65 -7.05 13.13
C SER A 53 7.52 -6.46 13.99
N CYS A 54 6.64 -5.64 13.41
CA CYS A 54 5.55 -4.96 14.13
C CYS A 54 4.28 -5.81 14.10
N ALA A 55 4.00 -6.56 15.17
CA ALA A 55 2.83 -7.44 15.24
C ALA A 55 1.49 -6.75 14.95
N PRO A 56 1.14 -5.59 15.56
CA PRO A 56 -0.11 -4.90 15.25
C PRO A 56 -0.17 -4.40 13.79
N CYS A 57 0.98 -4.09 13.16
CA CYS A 57 1.03 -3.73 11.74
C CYS A 57 0.64 -4.93 10.87
N VAL A 58 1.26 -6.09 11.11
CA VAL A 58 1.00 -7.34 10.38
C VAL A 58 -0.47 -7.78 10.51
N GLU A 59 -1.07 -7.56 11.68
CA GLU A 59 -2.48 -7.91 11.92
C GLU A 59 -3.47 -7.05 11.12
N GLU A 60 -3.21 -5.75 10.94
CA GLU A 60 -4.13 -4.87 10.19
C GLU A 60 -3.87 -4.86 8.67
N PHE A 61 -2.67 -5.27 8.25
CA PHE A 61 -2.19 -5.17 6.88
C PHE A 61 -3.14 -5.77 5.82
N PRO A 62 -3.66 -7.02 5.99
CA PRO A 62 -4.58 -7.62 5.02
C PRO A 62 -5.87 -6.82 4.83
N MET A 63 -6.37 -6.20 5.89
CA MET A 63 -7.56 -5.35 5.84
C MET A 63 -7.29 -4.09 4.99
N ILE A 64 -6.13 -3.44 5.18
CA ILE A 64 -5.75 -2.26 4.39
C ILE A 64 -5.61 -2.61 2.91
N VAL A 65 -4.96 -3.74 2.59
CA VAL A 65 -4.86 -4.25 1.20
C VAL A 65 -6.24 -4.48 0.58
N SER A 66 -7.16 -5.07 1.35
CA SER A 66 -8.53 -5.30 0.90
C SER A 66 -9.26 -4.00 0.58
N LEU A 67 -9.14 -2.98 1.43
CA LEU A 67 -9.73 -1.66 1.23
C LEU A 67 -9.18 -0.97 -0.04
N GLY A 68 -7.86 -1.05 -0.26
CA GLY A 68 -7.24 -0.53 -1.49
C GLY A 68 -7.73 -1.19 -2.77
N ASN A 69 -7.96 -2.50 -2.73
CA ASN A 69 -8.49 -3.25 -3.87
C ASN A 69 -10.00 -2.99 -4.11
N GLU A 70 -10.77 -2.72 -3.06
CA GLU A 70 -12.21 -2.49 -3.12
C GLU A 70 -12.55 -1.08 -3.61
N ILE A 71 -11.79 -0.05 -3.16
CA ILE A 71 -12.17 1.36 -3.30
C ILE A 71 -11.33 2.03 -4.39
N LYS A 72 -11.94 2.28 -5.56
CA LYS A 72 -11.26 2.81 -6.76
C LYS A 72 -10.70 4.23 -6.58
N ASP A 73 -11.37 5.05 -5.76
CA ASP A 73 -10.97 6.44 -5.49
C ASP A 73 -9.92 6.56 -4.36
N LEU A 74 -9.38 5.43 -3.91
CA LEU A 74 -8.34 5.33 -2.91
C LEU A 74 -7.05 4.79 -3.53
N GLU A 75 -5.93 5.41 -3.19
CA GLU A 75 -4.59 4.84 -3.36
C GLU A 75 -4.04 4.46 -2.00
N VAL A 76 -3.50 3.25 -1.89
CA VAL A 76 -2.83 2.79 -0.67
C VAL A 76 -1.34 2.71 -0.93
N VAL A 77 -0.57 3.46 -0.15
CA VAL A 77 0.90 3.48 -0.23
C VAL A 77 1.47 2.94 1.07
N PHE A 78 2.19 1.83 0.98
CA PHE A 78 2.88 1.24 2.11
C PHE A 78 4.32 1.75 2.18
N VAL A 79 4.76 2.11 3.38
CA VAL A 79 6.15 2.50 3.67
C VAL A 79 6.68 1.65 4.80
N SER A 80 7.68 0.83 4.51
CA SER A 80 8.37 0.05 5.54
C SER A 80 9.36 0.92 6.31
N ALA A 81 9.30 0.86 7.63
CA ALA A 81 10.29 1.42 8.55
C ALA A 81 11.43 0.43 8.87
N ASP A 82 11.43 -0.75 8.25
CA ASP A 82 12.53 -1.71 8.36
C ASP A 82 13.85 -1.11 7.82
N PHE A 83 14.97 -1.72 8.16
CA PHE A 83 16.27 -1.30 7.66
C PHE A 83 16.48 -1.78 6.21
N ASP A 84 17.36 -1.10 5.48
CA ASP A 84 17.65 -1.37 4.07
C ASP A 84 18.21 -2.77 3.81
N ASP A 85 18.88 -3.39 4.77
CA ASP A 85 19.36 -4.79 4.70
C ASP A 85 18.20 -5.81 4.75
N GLN A 86 16.98 -5.39 5.17
CA GLN A 86 15.76 -6.23 5.21
C GLN A 86 14.88 -6.09 3.95
N LEU A 87 15.35 -5.41 2.92
CA LEU A 87 14.59 -5.18 1.67
C LEU A 87 14.02 -6.48 1.08
N GLY A 88 14.76 -7.59 1.15
CA GLY A 88 14.30 -8.91 0.68
C GLY A 88 13.10 -9.44 1.46
N GLU A 89 13.09 -9.29 2.78
CA GLU A 89 12.00 -9.72 3.67
C GLU A 89 10.76 -8.87 3.45
N VAL A 90 10.92 -7.56 3.40
CA VAL A 90 9.84 -6.59 3.12
C VAL A 90 9.19 -6.92 1.78
N LYS A 91 9.98 -7.11 0.72
CA LYS A 91 9.46 -7.44 -0.61
C LYS A 91 8.72 -8.78 -0.64
N SER A 92 9.23 -9.79 0.06
CA SER A 92 8.57 -11.09 0.19
C SER A 92 7.21 -10.94 0.85
N TYR A 93 7.14 -10.23 1.98
CA TYR A 93 5.89 -9.98 2.70
C TYR A 93 4.86 -9.23 1.84
N LEU A 94 5.26 -8.14 1.17
CA LEU A 94 4.37 -7.38 0.30
C LEU A 94 3.78 -8.25 -0.83
N ASN A 95 4.60 -9.12 -1.44
CA ASN A 95 4.14 -10.06 -2.47
C ASN A 95 3.19 -11.12 -1.91
N GLU A 96 3.45 -11.65 -0.71
CA GLU A 96 2.56 -12.60 -0.01
C GLU A 96 1.20 -11.97 0.28
N GLN A 97 1.18 -10.69 0.66
CA GLN A 97 -0.03 -9.90 0.86
C GLN A 97 -0.68 -9.44 -0.46
N LYS A 98 -0.09 -9.76 -1.62
CA LYS A 98 -0.58 -9.37 -2.96
C LYS A 98 -0.67 -7.86 -3.16
N VAL A 99 0.23 -7.13 -2.53
CA VAL A 99 0.38 -5.69 -2.78
C VAL A 99 0.88 -5.48 -4.21
N THR A 100 0.28 -4.54 -4.91
CA THR A 100 0.65 -4.16 -6.28
C THR A 100 1.02 -2.69 -6.33
N GLY A 101 1.75 -2.30 -7.38
CA GLY A 101 2.19 -0.92 -7.53
C GLY A 101 3.42 -0.58 -6.70
N VAL A 102 3.57 0.71 -6.38
CA VAL A 102 4.74 1.24 -5.69
C VAL A 102 4.57 1.14 -4.18
N SER A 103 5.60 0.65 -3.52
CA SER A 103 5.76 0.70 -2.07
C SER A 103 7.17 1.18 -1.74
N PHE A 104 7.38 1.67 -0.54
CA PHE A 104 8.66 2.23 -0.14
C PHE A 104 9.24 1.50 1.07
N ILE A 105 10.59 1.55 1.19
CA ILE A 105 11.32 1.25 2.41
C ILE A 105 12.20 2.47 2.72
N LYS A 106 12.24 2.89 3.98
CA LYS A 106 13.03 4.06 4.37
C LYS A 106 14.52 3.85 4.10
N ASN A 107 15.17 4.88 3.56
CA ASN A 107 16.62 4.93 3.37
C ASN A 107 17.17 6.23 3.91
N GLU A 108 16.89 6.51 5.18
CA GLU A 108 17.39 7.64 5.95
C GLU A 108 17.36 7.29 7.45
N ASN A 109 17.97 8.12 8.29
CA ASN A 109 17.94 7.87 9.73
C ASN A 109 16.51 8.05 10.30
N ASP A 110 16.19 7.34 11.39
CA ASP A 110 14.85 7.28 11.96
C ASP A 110 14.27 8.65 12.30
N GLN A 111 15.05 9.54 12.91
CA GLN A 111 14.55 10.85 13.31
C GLN A 111 14.20 11.74 12.11
N SER A 112 15.02 11.70 11.05
CA SER A 112 14.74 12.42 9.80
C SER A 112 13.48 11.87 9.12
N PHE A 113 13.36 10.55 9.06
CA PHE A 113 12.21 9.87 8.51
C PHE A 113 10.92 10.22 9.26
N ILE A 114 10.91 10.07 10.59
CA ILE A 114 9.76 10.40 11.44
C ILE A 114 9.31 11.84 11.21
N ASN A 115 10.24 12.79 11.32
CA ASN A 115 9.93 14.22 11.14
C ASN A 115 9.49 14.55 9.70
N GLY A 116 10.04 13.86 8.71
CA GLY A 116 9.75 14.08 7.30
C GLY A 116 8.41 13.47 6.86
N ILE A 117 7.95 12.40 7.51
CA ILE A 117 6.62 11.83 7.27
C ILE A 117 5.54 12.69 7.92
N HIS A 118 5.67 12.99 9.22
CA HIS A 118 4.70 13.86 9.91
C HIS A 118 5.30 14.46 11.19
N PRO A 119 5.18 15.78 11.42
CA PRO A 119 5.83 16.45 12.57
C PRO A 119 5.22 16.05 13.93
N GLU A 120 4.01 15.52 13.96
CA GLU A 120 3.33 15.04 15.16
C GLU A 120 3.42 13.51 15.35
N TRP A 121 4.19 12.82 14.51
CA TRP A 121 4.44 11.40 14.68
C TRP A 121 5.58 11.17 15.68
N PHE A 122 5.35 10.33 16.69
CA PHE A 122 6.34 10.02 17.72
C PHE A 122 7.13 8.73 17.44
N GLY A 123 6.92 8.10 16.27
CA GLY A 123 7.64 6.90 15.85
C GLY A 123 6.95 5.58 16.21
N SER A 124 5.76 5.60 16.79
CA SER A 124 5.01 4.35 17.06
C SER A 124 4.41 3.79 15.76
N LEU A 125 4.42 2.46 15.66
CA LEU A 125 3.88 1.74 14.51
C LEU A 125 2.65 0.89 14.91
N PRO A 126 1.72 0.66 13.95
CA PRO A 126 1.62 1.30 12.64
C PRO A 126 1.32 2.79 12.75
N PHE A 127 1.71 3.56 11.74
CA PHE A 127 1.32 4.96 11.61
C PHE A 127 0.56 5.17 10.31
N THR A 128 -0.65 5.73 10.40
CA THR A 128 -1.55 5.89 9.25
C THR A 128 -1.92 7.33 9.03
N ILE A 129 -1.85 7.78 7.76
CA ILE A 129 -2.22 9.12 7.33
C ILE A 129 -3.21 9.02 6.16
N PHE A 130 -4.22 9.91 6.16
CA PHE A 130 -5.14 10.09 5.03
C PHE A 130 -4.98 11.48 4.44
N TYR A 131 -4.78 11.50 3.12
CA TYR A 131 -4.72 12.73 2.31
C TYR A 131 -6.02 12.88 1.52
N GLY A 132 -6.59 14.08 1.53
CA GLY A 132 -7.80 14.42 0.80
C GLY A 132 -7.61 14.33 -0.72
N LYS A 133 -8.64 13.80 -1.40
CA LYS A 133 -8.63 13.62 -2.86
C LYS A 133 -8.41 14.93 -3.61
N ILE A 134 -9.11 15.99 -3.23
CA ILE A 134 -9.09 17.28 -3.94
C ILE A 134 -7.91 18.14 -3.50
N SER A 135 -7.75 18.32 -2.18
CA SER A 135 -6.72 19.21 -1.64
C SER A 135 -5.31 18.59 -1.67
N GLY A 136 -5.21 17.26 -1.57
CA GLY A 136 -3.95 16.55 -1.34
C GLY A 136 -3.36 16.83 0.05
N LYS A 137 -4.13 17.44 0.97
CA LYS A 137 -3.69 17.75 2.32
C LYS A 137 -3.96 16.61 3.28
N ILE A 138 -3.17 16.52 4.34
CA ILE A 138 -3.43 15.62 5.45
C ILE A 138 -4.73 16.04 6.14
N LEU A 139 -5.66 15.09 6.28
CA LEU A 139 -6.95 15.30 6.93
C LEU A 139 -7.05 14.57 8.26
N ILE A 140 -6.49 13.39 8.32
CA ILE A 140 -6.58 12.47 9.47
C ILE A 140 -5.27 11.71 9.57
N PHE A 141 -4.81 11.49 10.80
CA PHE A 141 -3.71 10.57 11.07
C PHE A 141 -3.87 9.95 12.47
N TRP A 142 -3.20 8.82 12.70
CA TRP A 142 -3.10 8.19 14.02
C TRP A 142 -1.92 7.22 14.11
N GLU A 143 -1.52 6.95 15.35
CA GLU A 143 -0.56 5.90 15.71
C GLU A 143 -1.32 4.69 16.28
N GLY A 144 -0.81 3.49 16.01
CA GLY A 144 -1.38 2.23 16.46
C GLY A 144 -2.46 1.66 15.56
N LYS A 145 -2.74 0.37 15.77
CA LYS A 145 -3.73 -0.39 15.03
C LYS A 145 -5.16 0.10 15.31
N GLU A 146 -5.97 0.16 14.25
CA GLU A 146 -7.36 0.60 14.35
C GLU A 146 -8.34 -0.37 13.67
N SER A 147 -9.63 -0.15 13.95
CA SER A 147 -10.71 -0.97 13.39
C SER A 147 -10.98 -0.62 11.92
N GLU A 148 -11.47 -1.60 11.16
CA GLU A 148 -11.90 -1.38 9.78
C GLU A 148 -12.94 -0.27 9.64
N SER A 149 -13.87 -0.15 10.61
CA SER A 149 -14.88 0.90 10.56
C SER A 149 -14.27 2.30 10.63
N LYS A 150 -13.20 2.50 11.43
CA LYS A 150 -12.47 3.77 11.51
C LYS A 150 -11.73 4.06 10.21
N PHE A 151 -11.11 3.06 9.60
CA PHE A 151 -10.49 3.20 8.27
C PHE A 151 -11.53 3.62 7.22
N ARG A 152 -12.68 2.95 7.16
CA ARG A 152 -13.75 3.27 6.19
C ARG A 152 -14.30 4.69 6.38
N GLU A 153 -14.48 5.13 7.62
CA GLU A 153 -14.91 6.51 7.92
C GLU A 153 -13.86 7.53 7.43
N ALA A 154 -12.58 7.30 7.74
CA ALA A 154 -11.49 8.17 7.30
C ALA A 154 -11.37 8.22 5.76
N ILE A 155 -11.48 7.08 5.09
CA ILE A 155 -11.47 6.98 3.62
C ILE A 155 -12.64 7.78 3.02
N GLN A 156 -13.86 7.61 3.52
CA GLN A 156 -15.02 8.35 3.02
C GLN A 156 -14.83 9.88 3.18
N ARG A 157 -14.27 10.30 4.30
CA ARG A 157 -13.94 11.71 4.51
C ARG A 157 -12.88 12.20 3.53
N ALA A 158 -11.84 11.42 3.28
CA ALA A 158 -10.76 11.77 2.37
C ALA A 158 -11.20 11.84 0.90
N ILE A 159 -12.15 11.00 0.49
CA ILE A 159 -12.70 10.98 -0.87
C ILE A 159 -13.67 12.15 -1.10
N ASN A 160 -14.44 12.53 -0.08
CA ASN A 160 -15.53 13.52 -0.19
C ASN A 160 -15.09 14.96 0.13
N GLU A 161 -13.83 15.17 0.47
CA GLU A 161 -13.25 16.46 0.82
C GLU A 161 -13.22 17.51 -0.31
#